data_dda12ca84af578709c2fe0cb6d8e0254
#
_entry.id   dda12ca84af578709c2fe0cb6d8e0254
#
_cell.length_a   1.000
_cell.length_b   1.000
_cell.length_c   1.000
_cell.angle_alpha   90.00
_cell.angle_beta   90.00
_cell.angle_gamma   90.00
#
_symmetry.space_group_name_H-M   'P 1'
#
loop_
_entity.id
_entity.type
_entity.pdbx_description
1 polymer ?
#
loop_
_entity_poly.entity_id
_entity_poly.type
_entity_poly.pdbx_seq_one_letter_code
_entity_poly.pdbx_strand_id
1 'polypeptide(L)'
;MTRQFVFHPWAVAGSDGVLRMTQRVNRKGRKSKTMWTAVLEPSDGAEVIEVPCFSLASIMKKLNHKTIDLLKIAVEGSEYEIIESLIVLPNKPGQLLIEFHHRFPNIGLEKTAEAIRKLRAVGYEVFAVSLTGREISFIHESRL
;
A
#
# COMPACT_ATOMS: atom_id res chain seq x y z
N MET A 1 -4.17 -1.09 -30.31
CA MET A 1 -3.59 -1.23 -28.96
C MET A 1 -4.64 -0.80 -27.94
N THR A 2 -5.42 -1.70 -27.41
CA THR A 2 -6.46 -1.41 -26.41
C THR A 2 -5.78 -1.23 -25.06
N ARG A 3 -5.75 -0.01 -24.54
CA ARG A 3 -5.36 0.26 -23.17
C ARG A 3 -6.46 -0.30 -22.27
N GLN A 4 -6.18 -1.37 -21.58
CA GLN A 4 -7.09 -1.88 -20.55
C GLN A 4 -6.69 -1.29 -19.21
N PHE A 5 -7.37 -0.21 -18.85
CA PHE A 5 -7.43 0.22 -17.45
C PHE A 5 -8.73 -0.34 -16.88
N VAL A 6 -8.62 -1.17 -15.84
CA VAL A 6 -9.76 -1.77 -15.16
C VAL A 6 -9.77 -1.28 -13.73
N PHE A 7 -10.85 -0.58 -13.35
CA PHE A 7 -11.06 -0.16 -11.97
C PHE A 7 -11.84 -1.22 -11.21
N HIS A 8 -11.36 -1.56 -10.02
CA HIS A 8 -12.04 -2.43 -9.08
C HIS A 8 -12.32 -1.64 -7.79
N PRO A 9 -13.59 -1.55 -7.33
CA PRO A 9 -13.96 -0.81 -6.13
C PRO A 9 -13.61 -1.60 -4.85
N TRP A 10 -12.36 -2.02 -4.74
CA TRP A 10 -11.83 -2.78 -3.62
C TRP A 10 -10.68 -2.03 -2.96
N ALA A 11 -10.57 -2.15 -1.64
CA ALA A 11 -9.35 -1.78 -0.94
C ALA A 11 -8.36 -2.95 -0.98
N VAL A 12 -7.07 -2.63 -1.06
CA VAL A 12 -5.98 -3.60 -0.84
C VAL A 12 -5.60 -3.57 0.62
N ALA A 13 -5.53 -4.74 1.27
CA ALA A 13 -5.22 -4.87 2.69
C ALA A 13 -4.30 -6.08 2.95
N GLY A 14 -3.91 -6.29 4.19
CA GLY A 14 -3.15 -7.49 4.60
C GLY A 14 -3.97 -8.78 4.54
N SER A 15 -5.31 -8.69 4.64
CA SER A 15 -6.24 -9.82 4.65
C SER A 15 -7.57 -9.45 3.99
N ASP A 16 -8.34 -10.48 3.64
CA ASP A 16 -9.68 -10.31 3.06
C ASP A 16 -10.70 -9.91 4.13
N GLY A 17 -11.67 -9.06 3.77
CA GLY A 17 -12.74 -8.64 4.67
C GLY A 17 -13.40 -7.34 4.26
N VAL A 18 -13.74 -6.54 5.26
CA VAL A 18 -14.29 -5.18 5.12
C VAL A 18 -13.36 -4.21 5.85
N LEU A 19 -12.95 -3.17 5.15
CA LEU A 19 -12.10 -2.12 5.68
C LEU A 19 -12.93 -0.88 5.99
N ARG A 20 -12.84 -0.41 7.23
CA ARG A 20 -13.42 0.85 7.64
C ARG A 20 -12.43 1.97 7.37
N MET A 21 -12.83 2.96 6.59
CA MET A 21 -11.98 4.08 6.20
C MET A 21 -12.61 5.41 6.60
N THR A 22 -11.76 6.36 7.00
CA THR A 22 -12.18 7.74 7.31
C THR A 22 -11.51 8.75 6.39
N GLN A 23 -12.20 9.85 6.13
CA GLN A 23 -11.62 10.99 5.42
C GLN A 23 -10.42 11.56 6.17
N ARG A 24 -9.35 11.87 5.43
CA ARG A 24 -8.24 12.66 5.96
C ARG A 24 -8.69 14.10 6.21
N VAL A 25 -8.38 14.59 7.39
CA VAL A 25 -8.60 16.00 7.77
C VAL A 25 -7.25 16.67 7.97
N ASN A 26 -7.01 17.81 7.34
CA ASN A 26 -5.76 18.54 7.49
C ASN A 26 -5.74 19.35 8.80
N ARG A 27 -4.58 19.93 9.13
CA ARG A 27 -4.39 20.74 10.35
C ARG A 27 -5.33 21.95 10.46
N LYS A 28 -5.95 22.41 9.36
CA LYS A 28 -6.92 23.50 9.30
C LYS A 28 -8.38 23.01 9.36
N GLY A 29 -8.61 21.74 9.69
CA GLY A 29 -9.96 21.15 9.76
C GLY A 29 -10.61 20.88 8.40
N ARG A 30 -9.87 21.02 7.27
CA ARG A 30 -10.40 20.73 5.94
C ARG A 30 -10.40 19.23 5.67
N LYS A 31 -11.57 18.71 5.32
CA LYS A 31 -11.76 17.31 4.90
C LYS A 31 -11.27 17.10 3.47
N SER A 32 -10.54 16.03 3.24
CA SER A 32 -10.14 15.64 1.90
C SER A 32 -11.29 14.92 1.19
N LYS A 33 -11.53 15.24 -0.08
CA LYS A 33 -12.50 14.51 -0.91
C LYS A 33 -11.92 13.23 -1.51
N THR A 34 -10.60 13.10 -1.53
CA THR A 34 -9.89 12.04 -2.27
C THR A 34 -8.96 11.20 -1.40
N MET A 35 -8.62 11.67 -0.20
CA MET A 35 -7.68 10.98 0.69
C MET A 35 -8.44 10.33 1.84
N TRP A 36 -8.35 9.02 1.91
CA TRP A 36 -8.98 8.16 2.91
C TRP A 36 -7.92 7.30 3.58
N THR A 37 -8.11 6.99 4.85
CA THR A 37 -7.19 6.16 5.63
C THR A 37 -7.95 5.20 6.54
N ALA A 38 -7.38 4.02 6.76
CA ALA A 38 -7.90 3.04 7.71
C ALA A 38 -7.14 3.02 9.03
N VAL A 39 -6.04 3.77 9.13
CA VAL A 39 -5.11 3.70 10.29
C VAL A 39 -5.24 4.88 11.25
N LEU A 40 -6.04 5.88 10.93
CA LEU A 40 -6.29 7.02 11.80
C LEU A 40 -7.72 6.98 12.34
N GLU A 41 -7.89 7.43 13.58
CA GLU A 41 -9.23 7.62 14.14
C GLU A 41 -9.98 8.75 13.39
N PRO A 42 -11.29 8.61 13.22
CA PRO A 42 -12.10 9.65 12.60
C PRO A 42 -12.02 10.95 13.39
N SER A 43 -11.70 12.06 12.72
CA SER A 43 -11.84 13.41 13.28
C SER A 43 -13.31 13.80 13.34
N ASP A 44 -13.66 14.78 14.19
CA ASP A 44 -15.02 15.28 14.33
C ASP A 44 -15.64 15.65 12.98
N GLY A 45 -16.80 15.07 12.71
CA GLY A 45 -17.55 15.25 11.48
C GLY A 45 -16.88 14.68 10.22
N ALA A 46 -15.79 13.89 10.32
CA ALA A 46 -15.25 13.17 9.20
C ALA A 46 -16.20 12.05 8.77
N GLU A 47 -16.32 11.84 7.47
CA GLU A 47 -17.09 10.73 6.91
C GLU A 47 -16.34 9.42 7.13
N VAL A 48 -17.11 8.37 7.40
CA VAL A 48 -16.61 7.00 7.55
C VAL A 48 -17.36 6.13 6.55
N ILE A 49 -16.62 5.30 5.83
CA ILE A 49 -17.15 4.33 4.87
C ILE A 49 -16.61 2.94 5.15
N GLU A 50 -17.34 1.93 4.72
CA GLU A 50 -16.90 0.53 4.70
C GLU A 50 -16.75 0.08 3.26
N VAL A 51 -15.60 -0.53 2.94
CA VAL A 51 -15.30 -1.03 1.60
C VAL A 51 -14.82 -2.47 1.68
N PRO A 52 -15.18 -3.34 0.70
CA PRO A 52 -14.59 -4.66 0.62
C PRO A 52 -13.09 -4.55 0.42
N CYS A 53 -12.31 -5.36 1.13
CA CYS A 53 -10.87 -5.38 1.01
C CYS A 53 -10.35 -6.79 0.77
N PHE A 54 -9.21 -6.87 0.07
CA PHE A 54 -8.60 -8.15 -0.28
C PHE A 54 -7.08 -8.05 -0.15
N SER A 55 -6.46 -9.18 0.22
CA SER A 55 -5.02 -9.38 0.14
C SER A 55 -4.55 -9.43 -1.32
N LEU A 56 -3.27 -9.16 -1.57
CA LEU A 56 -2.69 -9.27 -2.91
C LEU A 56 -2.90 -10.67 -3.50
N ALA A 57 -2.73 -11.73 -2.70
CA ALA A 57 -2.96 -13.09 -3.15
C ALA A 57 -4.39 -13.32 -3.63
N SER A 58 -5.38 -12.82 -2.88
CA SER A 58 -6.80 -12.91 -3.25
C SER A 58 -7.13 -12.11 -4.50
N ILE A 59 -6.55 -10.90 -4.64
CA ILE A 59 -6.72 -10.07 -5.84
C ILE A 59 -6.12 -10.77 -7.06
N MET A 60 -4.89 -11.27 -6.98
CA MET A 60 -4.26 -12.02 -8.07
C MET A 60 -5.10 -13.23 -8.49
N LYS A 61 -5.63 -13.97 -7.52
CA LYS A 61 -6.53 -15.12 -7.80
C LYS A 61 -7.82 -14.68 -8.48
N LYS A 62 -8.49 -13.63 -7.98
CA LYS A 62 -9.75 -13.10 -8.54
C LYS A 62 -9.56 -12.61 -9.98
N LEU A 63 -8.43 -11.99 -10.28
CA LEU A 63 -8.12 -11.44 -11.60
C LEU A 63 -7.39 -12.44 -12.52
N ASN A 64 -7.11 -13.65 -12.04
CA ASN A 64 -6.31 -14.67 -12.74
C ASN A 64 -4.92 -14.15 -13.14
N HIS A 65 -4.32 -13.30 -12.32
CA HIS A 65 -2.96 -12.80 -12.52
C HIS A 65 -1.93 -13.79 -11.96
N LYS A 66 -1.00 -14.24 -12.79
CA LYS A 66 0.12 -15.12 -12.39
C LYS A 66 1.29 -14.34 -11.81
N THR A 67 1.50 -13.13 -12.35
CA THR A 67 2.61 -12.23 -12.01
C THR A 67 2.13 -10.80 -11.96
N ILE A 68 2.88 -9.94 -11.27
CA ILE A 68 2.73 -8.49 -11.27
C ILE A 68 4.09 -7.92 -11.69
N ASP A 69 4.15 -7.17 -12.79
CA ASP A 69 5.40 -6.56 -13.22
C ASP A 69 5.73 -5.33 -12.38
N LEU A 70 4.73 -4.49 -12.12
CA LEU A 70 4.86 -3.27 -11.30
C LEU A 70 3.68 -3.17 -10.33
N LEU A 71 3.96 -3.02 -9.04
CA LEU A 71 2.99 -2.72 -8.00
C LEU A 71 3.27 -1.34 -7.38
N LYS A 72 2.30 -0.42 -7.51
CA LYS A 72 2.33 0.85 -6.77
C LYS A 72 1.45 0.76 -5.53
N ILE A 73 1.98 1.17 -4.38
CA ILE A 73 1.29 1.23 -3.09
C ILE A 73 1.32 2.67 -2.58
N ALA A 74 0.13 3.29 -2.47
CA ALA A 74 -0.06 4.63 -1.93
C ALA A 74 -1.41 4.65 -1.17
N VAL A 75 -1.42 4.10 0.06
CA VAL A 75 -2.63 3.69 0.80
C VAL A 75 -2.77 4.35 2.17
N GLU A 76 -2.17 5.51 2.36
CA GLU A 76 -2.35 6.38 3.53
C GLU A 76 -2.18 5.64 4.89
N GLY A 77 -1.12 4.84 5.03
CA GLY A 77 -0.69 4.21 6.27
C GLY A 77 -0.86 2.69 6.37
N SER A 78 -1.60 2.05 5.46
CA SER A 78 -1.80 0.59 5.44
C SER A 78 -0.76 -0.17 4.61
N GLU A 79 0.26 0.49 4.07
CA GLU A 79 1.30 -0.13 3.25
C GLU A 79 2.07 -1.25 3.96
N TYR A 80 2.23 -1.15 5.27
CA TYR A 80 2.98 -2.14 6.06
C TYR A 80 2.30 -3.50 6.08
N GLU A 81 0.98 -3.55 6.26
CA GLU A 81 0.19 -4.79 6.23
C GLU A 81 0.17 -5.41 4.83
N ILE A 82 0.14 -4.57 3.79
CA ILE A 82 0.23 -5.03 2.42
C ILE A 82 1.61 -5.65 2.16
N ILE A 83 2.70 -5.04 2.68
CA ILE A 83 4.05 -5.59 2.59
C ILE A 83 4.13 -6.96 3.27
N GLU A 84 3.55 -7.13 4.46
CA GLU A 84 3.52 -8.44 5.14
C GLU A 84 2.84 -9.50 4.26
N SER A 85 1.75 -9.18 3.58
CA SER A 85 1.07 -10.09 2.67
C SER A 85 1.86 -10.33 1.37
N LEU A 86 2.64 -9.34 0.91
CA LEU A 86 3.44 -9.40 -0.30
C LEU A 86 4.66 -10.31 -0.13
N ILE A 87 5.37 -10.21 1.00
CA ILE A 87 6.61 -10.97 1.22
C ILE A 87 6.41 -12.48 1.29
N VAL A 88 5.18 -12.93 1.51
CA VAL A 88 4.84 -14.38 1.52
C VAL A 88 4.30 -14.89 0.18
N LEU A 89 4.10 -14.01 -0.82
CA LEU A 89 3.67 -14.44 -2.16
C LEU A 89 4.72 -15.38 -2.78
N PRO A 90 4.32 -16.46 -3.47
CA PRO A 90 5.26 -17.32 -4.18
C PRO A 90 5.94 -16.59 -5.34
N ASN A 91 5.18 -15.78 -6.09
CA ASN A 91 5.69 -14.94 -7.18
C ASN A 91 5.68 -13.49 -6.73
N LYS A 92 6.85 -12.92 -6.48
CA LYS A 92 7.00 -11.53 -6.05
C LYS A 92 6.74 -10.57 -7.22
N PRO A 93 6.10 -9.41 -7.01
CA PRO A 93 6.09 -8.33 -7.99
C PRO A 93 7.50 -7.96 -8.45
N GLY A 94 7.67 -7.69 -9.74
CA GLY A 94 8.99 -7.37 -10.32
C GLY A 94 9.54 -6.05 -9.80
N GLN A 95 8.67 -5.05 -9.65
CA GLN A 95 9.03 -3.74 -9.08
C GLN A 95 7.96 -3.28 -8.11
N LEU A 96 8.38 -2.49 -7.10
CA LEU A 96 7.50 -1.85 -6.14
C LEU A 96 7.76 -0.34 -6.12
N LEU A 97 6.68 0.44 -6.13
CA LEU A 97 6.70 1.89 -5.88
C LEU A 97 5.85 2.13 -4.63
N ILE A 98 6.49 2.42 -3.49
CA ILE A 98 5.80 2.51 -2.20
C ILE A 98 5.92 3.92 -1.65
N GLU A 99 4.77 4.56 -1.32
CA GLU A 99 4.73 5.75 -0.50
C GLU A 99 4.56 5.35 0.97
N PHE A 100 5.58 5.62 1.80
CA PHE A 100 5.56 5.34 3.22
C PHE A 100 5.00 6.51 4.03
N HIS A 101 4.15 6.18 5.00
CA HIS A 101 3.49 7.16 5.86
C HIS A 101 4.04 7.17 7.29
N HIS A 102 5.37 6.99 7.44
CA HIS A 102 6.07 7.01 8.74
C HIS A 102 5.89 8.32 9.52
N ARG A 103 5.45 9.40 8.86
CA ARG A 103 5.12 10.68 9.52
C ARG A 103 3.82 10.65 10.33
N PHE A 104 3.01 9.60 10.19
CA PHE A 104 1.80 9.47 11.00
C PHE A 104 2.17 9.17 12.45
N PRO A 105 1.47 9.78 13.45
CA PRO A 105 1.84 9.69 14.86
C PRO A 105 1.93 8.26 15.40
N ASN A 106 1.14 7.34 14.83
CA ASN A 106 1.03 5.94 15.24
C ASN A 106 1.92 4.98 14.43
N ILE A 107 2.76 5.47 13.54
CA ILE A 107 3.59 4.64 12.65
C ILE A 107 5.07 4.76 13.01
N GLY A 108 5.71 5.87 12.69
CA GLY A 108 7.13 6.12 12.97
C GLY A 108 8.10 5.51 11.94
N LEU A 109 9.35 6.02 11.97
CA LEU A 109 10.42 5.61 11.05
C LEU A 109 10.86 4.16 11.22
N GLU A 110 10.83 3.64 12.45
CA GLU A 110 11.28 2.27 12.74
C GLU A 110 10.44 1.23 11.99
N LYS A 111 9.12 1.45 11.88
CA LYS A 111 8.24 0.57 11.12
C LYS A 111 8.59 0.54 9.62
N THR A 112 9.00 1.69 9.07
CA THR A 112 9.48 1.77 7.68
C THR A 112 10.83 1.05 7.51
N ALA A 113 11.77 1.26 8.44
CA ALA A 113 13.06 0.58 8.40
C ALA A 113 12.89 -0.95 8.47
N GLU A 114 11.99 -1.44 9.31
CA GLU A 114 11.66 -2.86 9.39
C GLU A 114 11.05 -3.40 8.09
N ALA A 115 10.10 -2.67 7.50
CA ALA A 115 9.50 -3.04 6.22
C ALA A 115 10.55 -3.15 5.11
N ILE A 116 11.49 -2.21 5.03
CA ILE A 116 12.61 -2.25 4.08
C ILE A 116 13.50 -3.48 4.33
N ARG A 117 13.84 -3.79 5.59
CA ARG A 117 14.61 -4.99 5.93
C ARG A 117 13.90 -6.28 5.47
N LYS A 118 12.59 -6.37 5.68
CA LYS A 118 11.77 -7.52 5.25
C LYS A 118 11.73 -7.65 3.73
N LEU A 119 11.57 -6.56 3.01
CA LEU A 119 11.61 -6.57 1.54
C LEU A 119 12.98 -7.02 1.03
N ARG A 120 14.08 -6.53 1.61
CA ARG A 120 15.43 -6.97 1.26
C ARG A 120 15.66 -8.46 1.52
N ALA A 121 15.14 -8.97 2.63
CA ALA A 121 15.27 -10.39 2.98
C ALA A 121 14.58 -11.33 1.98
N VAL A 122 13.68 -10.83 1.13
CA VAL A 122 13.01 -11.59 0.08
C VAL A 122 13.42 -11.17 -1.34
N GLY A 123 14.59 -10.54 -1.48
CA GLY A 123 15.24 -10.27 -2.77
C GLY A 123 14.94 -8.93 -3.41
N TYR A 124 14.41 -7.95 -2.68
CA TYR A 124 14.25 -6.60 -3.21
C TYR A 124 15.43 -5.70 -2.90
N GLU A 125 15.87 -4.94 -3.90
CA GLU A 125 16.86 -3.88 -3.77
C GLU A 125 16.23 -2.51 -4.02
N VAL A 126 16.63 -1.50 -3.23
CA VAL A 126 16.22 -0.11 -3.44
C VAL A 126 17.00 0.46 -4.61
N PHE A 127 16.33 1.03 -5.60
CA PHE A 127 16.98 1.69 -6.73
C PHE A 127 16.67 3.18 -6.85
N ALA A 128 15.62 3.68 -6.18
CA ALA A 128 15.34 5.11 -6.13
C ALA A 128 14.63 5.50 -4.83
N VAL A 129 14.92 6.72 -4.36
CA VAL A 129 14.28 7.33 -3.20
C VAL A 129 13.96 8.78 -3.55
N SER A 130 12.76 9.24 -3.24
CA SER A 130 12.37 10.64 -3.45
C SER A 130 13.12 11.58 -2.50
N LEU A 131 13.17 12.88 -2.83
CA LEU A 131 13.77 13.89 -1.98
C LEU A 131 13.15 13.98 -0.58
N THR A 132 11.90 13.60 -0.45
CA THR A 132 11.20 13.58 0.85
C THR A 132 11.50 12.33 1.67
N GLY A 133 12.13 11.31 1.07
CA GLY A 133 12.38 10.00 1.68
C GLY A 133 11.12 9.13 1.86
N ARG A 134 9.98 9.58 1.33
CA ARG A 134 8.69 8.87 1.50
C ARG A 134 8.41 7.87 0.41
N GLU A 135 8.68 8.24 -0.82
CA GLU A 135 8.51 7.37 -1.98
C GLU A 135 9.80 6.60 -2.21
N ILE A 136 9.73 5.28 -2.07
CA ILE A 136 10.87 4.39 -2.26
C ILE A 136 10.50 3.36 -3.33
N SER A 137 11.41 3.18 -4.28
CA SER A 137 11.26 2.25 -5.40
C SER A 137 12.20 1.06 -5.23
N PHE A 138 11.65 -0.12 -5.45
CA PHE A 138 12.36 -1.40 -5.29
C PHE A 138 12.29 -2.20 -6.58
N ILE A 139 13.34 -2.98 -6.84
CA ILE A 139 13.39 -3.99 -7.90
C ILE A 139 13.71 -5.34 -7.29
N HIS A 140 13.01 -6.39 -7.73
CA HIS A 140 13.29 -7.75 -7.29
C HIS A 140 14.47 -8.33 -8.07
N GLU A 141 15.35 -9.07 -7.40
CA GLU A 141 16.56 -9.67 -7.98
C GLU A 141 16.31 -10.54 -9.23
N SER A 142 15.12 -11.15 -9.35
CA SER A 142 14.73 -11.91 -10.54
C SER A 142 14.55 -11.06 -11.80
N ARG A 143 14.66 -9.74 -11.69
CA ARG A 143 14.53 -8.78 -12.80
C ARG A 143 15.84 -8.02 -13.08
N LEU A 144 16.92 -8.36 -12.37
CA LEU A 144 18.27 -7.89 -12.62
C LEU A 144 19.00 -8.85 -13.57
#